data_60dbcf5640c58895380a35f1f1626ebb
#
_entry.id   60dbcf5640c58895380a35f1f1626ebb
#
_cell.length_a   1.000
_cell.length_b   1.000
_cell.length_c   1.000
_cell.angle_alpha   90.00
_cell.angle_beta   90.00
_cell.angle_gamma   90.00
#
_symmetry.space_group_name_H-M   'P 1'
#
loop_
_entity.id
_entity.type
_entity.pdbx_description
1 polymer ?
#
loop_
_entity_poly.entity_id
_entity_poly.type
_entity_poly.pdbx_seq_one_letter_code
_entity_poly.pdbx_strand_id
1 'polypeptide(L)'
;MNSNEKILRLQKISRVTFVVLIVIQVLLVLAALGVILAGIFYGEGFANMLNVLFSAVAQDVLTIGTLVFLILCVVAKLALYFAVLTLAGRMFRDFSREDSPFRQVHVRRMRWIALLIFLASFINLFSIQLAGWMAALLIWCVSLVFDYGCQLQQESDETL
;
A
#
# COMPACT_ATOMS: atom_id res chain seq x y z
N MET A 1 -25.96 -16.86 -17.46
CA MET A 1 -24.54 -16.49 -17.52
C MET A 1 -23.74 -17.67 -17.01
N ASN A 2 -22.96 -18.30 -17.89
CA ASN A 2 -22.29 -19.58 -17.63
C ASN A 2 -21.19 -19.40 -16.56
N SER A 3 -21.01 -20.37 -15.68
CA SER A 3 -19.99 -20.34 -14.59
C SER A 3 -18.59 -20.02 -15.15
N ASN A 4 -18.26 -20.60 -16.31
CA ASN A 4 -16.98 -20.38 -16.98
C ASN A 4 -16.76 -18.94 -17.43
N GLU A 5 -17.80 -18.21 -17.86
CA GLU A 5 -17.68 -16.79 -18.24
C GLU A 5 -17.38 -15.90 -17.05
N LYS A 6 -17.92 -16.22 -15.86
CA LYS A 6 -17.63 -15.47 -14.63
C LYS A 6 -16.18 -15.64 -14.22
N ILE A 7 -15.66 -16.86 -14.28
CA ILE A 7 -14.26 -17.18 -13.93
C ILE A 7 -13.31 -16.43 -14.88
N LEU A 8 -13.55 -16.50 -16.20
CA LEU A 8 -12.73 -15.81 -17.20
C LEU A 8 -12.73 -14.28 -17.02
N ARG A 9 -13.88 -13.68 -16.65
CA ARG A 9 -13.96 -12.25 -16.35
C ARG A 9 -13.15 -11.89 -15.10
N LEU A 10 -13.26 -12.67 -14.03
CA LEU A 10 -12.50 -12.45 -12.80
C LEU A 10 -11.00 -12.53 -13.04
N GLN A 11 -10.53 -13.51 -13.81
CA GLN A 11 -9.13 -13.65 -14.18
C GLN A 11 -8.64 -12.46 -15.03
N LYS A 12 -9.45 -11.99 -15.98
CA LYS A 12 -9.12 -10.82 -16.81
C LYS A 12 -9.00 -9.56 -15.94
N ILE A 13 -9.96 -9.33 -15.05
CA ILE A 13 -9.95 -8.19 -14.11
C ILE A 13 -8.72 -8.28 -13.20
N SER A 14 -8.43 -9.43 -12.63
CA SER A 14 -7.27 -9.65 -11.76
C SER A 14 -5.95 -9.37 -12.48
N ARG A 15 -5.82 -9.77 -13.76
CA ARG A 15 -4.64 -9.49 -14.57
C ARG A 15 -4.48 -8.00 -14.86
N VAL A 16 -5.58 -7.31 -15.21
CA VAL A 16 -5.57 -5.85 -15.44
C VAL A 16 -5.18 -5.12 -14.15
N THR A 17 -5.79 -5.49 -13.02
CA THR A 17 -5.45 -4.90 -11.72
C THR A 17 -3.97 -5.11 -11.37
N PHE A 18 -3.42 -6.29 -11.64
CA PHE A 18 -1.99 -6.56 -11.43
C PHE A 18 -1.09 -5.64 -12.26
N VAL A 19 -1.41 -5.45 -13.55
CA VAL A 19 -0.66 -4.53 -14.43
C VAL A 19 -0.74 -3.10 -13.92
N VAL A 20 -1.93 -2.63 -13.52
CA VAL A 20 -2.11 -1.29 -12.94
C VAL A 20 -1.27 -1.11 -11.69
N LEU A 21 -1.22 -2.11 -10.80
CA LEU A 21 -0.39 -2.05 -9.59
C LEU A 21 1.11 -1.95 -9.92
N ILE A 22 1.59 -2.66 -10.96
CA ILE A 22 2.98 -2.53 -11.42
C ILE A 22 3.27 -1.11 -11.92
N VAL A 23 2.37 -0.53 -12.72
CA VAL A 23 2.53 0.85 -13.21
C VAL A 23 2.62 1.84 -12.04
N ILE A 24 1.73 1.70 -11.05
CA ILE A 24 1.75 2.53 -9.84
C ILE A 24 3.07 2.35 -9.07
N GLN A 25 3.60 1.13 -8.97
CA GLN A 25 4.89 0.87 -8.33
C GLN A 25 6.05 1.58 -9.04
N VAL A 26 6.08 1.53 -10.37
CA VAL A 26 7.11 2.23 -11.17
C VAL A 26 7.03 3.74 -10.95
N LEU A 27 5.83 4.31 -11.00
CA LEU A 27 5.61 5.74 -10.73
C LEU A 27 6.07 6.14 -9.31
N LEU A 28 5.82 5.28 -8.33
CA LEU A 28 6.21 5.51 -6.95
C LEU A 28 7.74 5.49 -6.77
N VAL A 29 8.44 4.58 -7.45
CA VAL A 29 9.92 4.56 -7.48
C VAL A 29 10.47 5.81 -8.15
N LEU A 30 9.90 6.22 -9.29
CA LEU A 30 10.31 7.46 -9.97
C LEU A 30 10.08 8.68 -9.08
N ALA A 31 8.96 8.74 -8.37
CA ALA A 31 8.67 9.82 -7.42
C ALA A 31 9.70 9.84 -6.27
N ALA A 32 10.04 8.68 -5.72
CA ALA A 32 11.06 8.57 -4.66
C ALA A 32 12.44 9.06 -5.15
N LEU A 33 12.86 8.64 -6.34
CA LEU A 33 14.09 9.12 -6.96
C LEU A 33 14.05 10.63 -7.21
N GLY A 34 12.93 11.17 -7.70
CA GLY A 34 12.72 12.60 -7.90
C GLY A 34 12.90 13.42 -6.60
N VAL A 35 12.33 12.95 -5.50
CA VAL A 35 12.49 13.61 -4.18
C VAL A 35 13.95 13.59 -3.72
N ILE A 36 14.63 12.46 -3.87
CA ILE A 36 16.04 12.34 -3.48
C ILE A 36 16.93 13.27 -4.34
N LEU A 37 16.74 13.25 -5.66
CA LEU A 37 17.49 14.11 -6.58
C LEU A 37 17.22 15.59 -6.32
N ALA A 38 15.96 15.97 -6.10
CA ALA A 38 15.60 17.35 -5.76
C ALA A 38 16.27 17.79 -4.44
N GLY A 39 16.33 16.93 -3.45
CA GLY A 39 17.06 17.22 -2.19
C GLY A 39 18.55 17.43 -2.39
N ILE A 40 19.18 16.65 -3.30
CA ILE A 40 20.63 16.74 -3.57
C ILE A 40 20.96 17.98 -4.41
N PHE A 41 20.22 18.23 -5.50
CA PHE A 41 20.57 19.27 -6.47
C PHE A 41 20.05 20.67 -6.08
N TYR A 42 18.93 20.74 -5.39
CA TYR A 42 18.27 22.01 -5.07
C TYR A 42 18.28 22.32 -3.57
N GLY A 43 19.10 21.68 -2.76
CA GLY A 43 19.23 21.78 -1.30
C GLY A 43 18.51 22.95 -0.62
N GLU A 44 19.01 24.18 -0.77
CA GLU A 44 18.36 25.37 -0.18
C GLU A 44 17.06 25.78 -0.89
N GLY A 45 16.98 25.67 -2.22
CA GLY A 45 15.77 25.97 -2.99
C GLY A 45 14.66 24.97 -2.73
N PHE A 46 14.99 23.69 -2.58
CA PHE A 46 14.04 22.63 -2.19
C PHE A 46 13.57 22.82 -0.75
N ALA A 47 14.46 23.21 0.16
CA ALA A 47 14.11 23.58 1.53
C ALA A 47 13.15 24.77 1.55
N ASN A 48 13.38 25.80 0.75
CA ASN A 48 12.49 26.96 0.63
C ASN A 48 11.14 26.60 0.02
N MET A 49 11.08 25.73 -0.99
CA MET A 49 9.83 25.22 -1.57
C MET A 49 9.04 24.38 -0.55
N LEU A 50 9.71 23.53 0.21
CA LEU A 50 9.10 22.81 1.31
C LEU A 50 8.65 23.76 2.41
N ASN A 51 9.41 24.81 2.73
CA ASN A 51 9.01 25.87 3.65
C ASN A 51 7.70 26.52 3.23
N VAL A 52 7.55 26.88 1.96
CA VAL A 52 6.31 27.49 1.45
C VAL A 52 5.15 26.51 1.52
N LEU A 53 5.36 25.23 1.23
CA LEU A 53 4.33 24.20 1.33
C LEU A 53 3.97 23.83 2.77
N PHE A 54 4.91 23.97 3.70
CA PHE A 54 4.76 23.59 5.10
C PHE A 54 4.74 24.79 6.06
N SER A 55 4.94 26.03 5.58
CA SER A 55 4.97 27.26 6.38
C SER A 55 3.67 27.56 7.11
N ALA A 56 2.60 26.85 6.81
CA ALA A 56 1.38 26.90 7.61
C ALA A 56 1.53 26.31 9.03
N VAL A 57 2.64 25.61 9.34
CA VAL A 57 2.78 24.85 10.60
C VAL A 57 4.02 25.21 11.42
N ALA A 58 5.09 25.75 10.82
CA ALA A 58 6.32 26.04 11.57
C ALA A 58 7.05 27.25 10.99
N GLN A 59 6.86 28.41 11.61
CA GLN A 59 7.47 29.67 11.19
C GLN A 59 8.96 29.83 11.53
N ASP A 60 9.59 28.95 12.30
CA ASP A 60 10.99 29.12 12.68
C ASP A 60 11.74 27.78 12.69
N VAL A 61 12.93 27.79 12.05
CA VAL A 61 14.01 26.79 12.18
C VAL A 61 13.85 25.52 11.34
N LEU A 62 13.93 25.62 10.02
CA LEU A 62 14.41 24.48 9.22
C LEU A 62 15.94 24.42 9.28
N THR A 63 16.45 23.73 10.29
CA THR A 63 17.83 23.28 10.32
C THR A 63 18.03 22.18 9.27
N ILE A 64 19.26 22.05 8.74
CA ILE A 64 19.63 20.94 7.80
C ILE A 64 19.19 19.59 8.38
N GLY A 65 19.23 19.41 9.69
CA GLY A 65 18.79 18.20 10.37
C GLY A 65 17.30 17.90 10.21
N THR A 66 16.43 18.92 10.29
CA THR A 66 14.98 18.75 10.08
C THR A 66 14.64 18.39 8.63
N LEU A 67 15.38 18.96 7.67
CA LEU A 67 15.22 18.63 6.25
C LEU A 67 15.59 17.17 5.96
N VAL A 68 16.73 16.70 6.47
CA VAL A 68 17.17 15.30 6.34
C VAL A 68 16.15 14.36 6.98
N PHE A 69 15.66 14.69 8.17
CA PHE A 69 14.61 13.90 8.85
C PHE A 69 13.32 13.83 8.03
N LEU A 70 12.89 14.94 7.43
CA LEU A 70 11.69 15.02 6.61
C LEU A 70 11.82 14.16 5.34
N ILE A 71 12.95 14.24 4.65
CA ILE A 71 13.25 13.38 3.48
C ILE A 71 13.21 11.90 3.89
N LEU A 72 13.83 11.54 5.02
CA LEU A 72 13.85 10.19 5.53
C LEU A 72 12.42 9.67 5.80
N CYS A 73 11.56 10.47 6.39
CA CYS A 73 10.16 10.13 6.64
C CYS A 73 9.38 9.91 5.34
N VAL A 74 9.58 10.78 4.33
CA VAL A 74 8.94 10.62 3.02
C VAL A 74 9.42 9.33 2.34
N VAL A 75 10.72 9.06 2.32
CA VAL A 75 11.27 7.84 1.73
C VAL A 75 10.76 6.58 2.46
N ALA A 76 10.74 6.61 3.79
CA ALA A 76 10.20 5.51 4.59
C ALA A 76 8.73 5.23 4.27
N LYS A 77 7.91 6.29 4.14
CA LYS A 77 6.49 6.17 3.76
C LYS A 77 6.33 5.59 2.35
N LEU A 78 7.11 6.05 1.39
CA LEU A 78 7.09 5.51 0.03
C LEU A 78 7.50 4.04 0.00
N ALA A 79 8.48 3.63 0.81
CA ALA A 79 8.89 2.22 0.95
C ALA A 79 7.75 1.35 1.53
N LEU A 80 7.01 1.85 2.52
CA LEU A 80 5.84 1.14 3.06
C LEU A 80 4.74 0.97 2.00
N TYR A 81 4.42 2.00 1.23
CA TYR A 81 3.46 1.88 0.13
C TYR A 81 3.93 0.93 -0.96
N PHE A 82 5.21 0.93 -1.28
CA PHE A 82 5.80 -0.04 -2.21
C PHE A 82 5.61 -1.48 -1.72
N ALA A 83 5.83 -1.73 -0.43
CA ALA A 83 5.60 -3.05 0.17
C ALA A 83 4.12 -3.46 0.10
N VAL A 84 3.18 -2.55 0.39
CA VAL A 84 1.73 -2.78 0.25
C VAL A 84 1.37 -3.17 -1.18
N LEU A 85 1.83 -2.40 -2.18
CA LEU A 85 1.55 -2.67 -3.59
C LEU A 85 2.16 -4.01 -4.04
N THR A 86 3.33 -4.37 -3.53
CA THR A 86 3.97 -5.67 -3.82
C THR A 86 3.15 -6.84 -3.27
N LEU A 87 2.65 -6.73 -2.03
CA LEU A 87 1.80 -7.76 -1.42
C LEU A 87 0.47 -7.89 -2.15
N ALA A 88 -0.17 -6.77 -2.47
CA ALA A 88 -1.40 -6.73 -3.24
C ALA A 88 -1.20 -7.33 -4.64
N GLY A 89 -0.11 -6.94 -5.33
CA GLY A 89 0.22 -7.48 -6.65
C GLY A 89 0.42 -8.99 -6.64
N ARG A 90 1.11 -9.54 -5.63
CA ARG A 90 1.26 -11.00 -5.47
C ARG A 90 -0.10 -11.68 -5.27
N MET A 91 -0.99 -11.07 -4.49
CA MET A 91 -2.33 -11.62 -4.25
C MET A 91 -3.16 -11.66 -5.54
N PHE A 92 -3.18 -10.57 -6.31
CA PHE A 92 -3.90 -10.52 -7.60
C PHE A 92 -3.29 -11.43 -8.66
N ARG A 93 -1.97 -11.63 -8.66
CA ARG A 93 -1.31 -12.58 -9.55
C ARG A 93 -1.74 -14.01 -9.26
N ASP A 94 -1.86 -14.39 -7.98
CA ASP A 94 -2.28 -15.72 -7.58
C ASP A 94 -3.75 -15.96 -7.96
N PHE A 95 -4.63 -14.97 -7.80
CA PHE A 95 -6.03 -15.05 -8.27
C PHE A 95 -6.15 -15.20 -9.79
N SER A 96 -5.18 -14.68 -10.57
CA SER A 96 -5.20 -14.84 -12.03
C SER A 96 -4.79 -16.23 -12.49
N ARG A 97 -4.22 -17.07 -11.60
CA ARG A 97 -3.71 -18.43 -11.89
C ARG A 97 -4.63 -19.56 -11.46
N GLU A 98 -5.91 -19.27 -11.27
CA GLU A 98 -6.95 -20.25 -10.84
C GLU A 98 -6.79 -20.80 -9.43
N ASP A 99 -5.96 -20.18 -8.59
CA ASP A 99 -5.90 -20.54 -7.18
C ASP A 99 -7.21 -20.14 -6.45
N SER A 100 -7.68 -21.02 -5.57
CA SER A 100 -8.83 -20.73 -4.72
C SER A 100 -8.60 -19.41 -3.96
N PRO A 101 -9.56 -18.47 -3.97
CA PRO A 101 -9.44 -17.22 -3.22
C PRO A 101 -9.37 -17.45 -1.70
N PHE A 102 -9.93 -18.55 -1.21
CA PHE A 102 -9.94 -18.90 0.20
C PHE A 102 -8.73 -19.74 0.59
N ARG A 103 -7.56 -19.10 0.63
CA ARG A 103 -6.31 -19.71 1.11
C ARG A 103 -5.76 -18.88 2.27
N GLN A 104 -5.29 -19.54 3.31
CA GLN A 104 -4.69 -18.92 4.49
C GLN A 104 -3.54 -17.94 4.17
N VAL A 105 -2.85 -18.17 3.04
CA VAL A 105 -1.79 -17.28 2.55
C VAL A 105 -2.33 -15.89 2.21
N HIS A 106 -3.53 -15.81 1.61
CA HIS A 106 -4.15 -14.52 1.26
C HIS A 106 -4.61 -13.77 2.50
N VAL A 107 -5.19 -14.46 3.48
CA VAL A 107 -5.56 -13.88 4.78
C VAL A 107 -4.35 -13.25 5.46
N ARG A 108 -3.22 -13.97 5.51
CA ARG A 108 -1.98 -13.47 6.09
C ARG A 108 -1.45 -12.24 5.36
N ARG A 109 -1.49 -12.22 4.02
CA ARG A 109 -1.08 -11.05 3.22
C ARG A 109 -1.98 -9.86 3.48
N MET A 110 -3.31 -10.04 3.57
CA MET A 110 -4.25 -8.96 3.88
C MET A 110 -3.97 -8.35 5.26
N ARG A 111 -3.68 -9.16 6.28
CA ARG A 111 -3.29 -8.67 7.61
C ARG A 111 -1.99 -7.85 7.56
N TRP A 112 -1.00 -8.28 6.78
CA TRP A 112 0.22 -7.51 6.57
C TRP A 112 -0.03 -6.20 5.82
N ILE A 113 -0.87 -6.19 4.79
CA ILE A 113 -1.28 -4.98 4.07
C ILE A 113 -1.94 -3.99 5.04
N ALA A 114 -2.89 -4.45 5.85
CA ALA A 114 -3.54 -3.63 6.86
C ALA A 114 -2.55 -3.00 7.85
N LEU A 115 -1.61 -3.81 8.38
CA LEU A 115 -0.57 -3.34 9.28
C LEU A 115 0.33 -2.29 8.64
N LEU A 116 0.78 -2.52 7.40
CA LEU A 116 1.65 -1.58 6.69
C LEU A 116 0.95 -0.26 6.38
N ILE A 117 -0.34 -0.28 6.00
CA ILE A 117 -1.14 0.94 5.80
C ILE A 117 -1.30 1.69 7.13
N PHE A 118 -1.56 0.97 8.21
CA PHE A 118 -1.67 1.54 9.54
C PHE A 118 -0.36 2.25 9.94
N LEU A 119 0.79 1.57 9.80
CA LEU A 119 2.12 2.16 10.07
C LEU A 119 2.42 3.36 9.16
N ALA A 120 2.11 3.27 7.86
CA ALA A 120 2.30 4.39 6.94
C ALA A 120 1.48 5.62 7.32
N SER A 121 0.32 5.42 7.96
CA SER A 121 -0.55 6.49 8.42
C SER A 121 0.00 7.24 9.64
N PHE A 122 0.90 6.62 10.41
CA PHE A 122 1.62 7.31 11.50
C PHE A 122 2.75 8.21 11.01
N ILE A 123 3.33 7.93 9.84
CA ILE A 123 4.41 8.75 9.26
C ILE A 123 3.83 10.01 8.58
N ASN A 124 2.75 10.54 9.07
CA ASN A 124 2.23 11.83 8.66
C ASN A 124 2.63 12.89 9.68
N LEU A 125 3.68 13.63 9.35
CA LEU A 125 4.24 14.67 10.20
C LEU A 125 3.27 15.86 10.45
N PHE A 126 2.23 16.01 9.62
CA PHE A 126 1.42 17.24 9.59
C PHE A 126 -0.09 17.06 9.72
N SER A 127 -0.60 15.84 9.67
CA SER A 127 -2.03 15.59 9.85
C SER A 127 -2.32 14.14 10.24
N ILE A 128 -3.29 13.97 11.13
CA ILE A 128 -3.84 12.65 11.45
C ILE A 128 -4.59 12.14 10.20
N GLN A 129 -4.05 11.15 9.51
CA GLN A 129 -4.74 10.52 8.38
C GLN A 129 -5.77 9.49 8.87
N LEU A 130 -6.90 10.00 9.36
CA LEU A 130 -8.01 9.15 9.80
C LEU A 130 -8.46 8.18 8.70
N ALA A 131 -8.44 8.61 7.44
CA ALA A 131 -8.77 7.77 6.29
C ALA A 131 -7.85 6.55 6.15
N GLY A 132 -6.54 6.70 6.40
CA GLY A 132 -5.60 5.58 6.38
C GLY A 132 -5.86 4.57 7.49
N TRP A 133 -6.20 5.03 8.68
CA TRP A 133 -6.57 4.15 9.80
C TRP A 133 -7.87 3.40 9.53
N MET A 134 -8.89 4.09 9.01
CA MET A 134 -10.13 3.46 8.61
C MET A 134 -9.92 2.41 7.51
N ALA A 135 -9.12 2.73 6.49
CA ALA A 135 -8.79 1.77 5.43
C ALA A 135 -8.06 0.53 5.98
N ALA A 136 -7.10 0.70 6.89
CA ALA A 136 -6.41 -0.41 7.54
C ALA A 136 -7.36 -1.29 8.34
N LEU A 137 -8.27 -0.70 9.11
CA LEU A 137 -9.29 -1.42 9.88
C LEU A 137 -10.24 -2.18 8.95
N LEU A 138 -10.71 -1.57 7.87
CA LEU A 138 -11.59 -2.23 6.89
C LEU A 138 -10.90 -3.45 6.27
N ILE A 139 -9.63 -3.33 5.84
CA ILE A 139 -8.87 -4.45 5.28
C ILE A 139 -8.68 -5.54 6.34
N TRP A 140 -8.44 -5.17 7.59
CA TRP A 140 -8.34 -6.12 8.69
C TRP A 140 -9.66 -6.88 8.89
N CYS A 141 -10.81 -6.19 8.95
CA CYS A 141 -12.13 -6.81 9.05
C CYS A 141 -12.41 -7.76 7.86
N VAL A 142 -12.10 -7.33 6.63
CA VAL A 142 -12.23 -8.19 5.45
C VAL A 142 -11.36 -9.44 5.58
N SER A 143 -10.14 -9.32 6.13
CA SER A 143 -9.27 -10.48 6.36
C SER A 143 -9.86 -11.50 7.33
N LEU A 144 -10.65 -11.08 8.33
CA LEU A 144 -11.35 -11.98 9.24
C LEU A 144 -12.48 -12.74 8.55
N VAL A 145 -13.22 -12.08 7.65
CA VAL A 145 -14.27 -12.74 6.84
C VAL A 145 -13.64 -13.79 5.91
N PHE A 146 -12.50 -13.48 5.29
CA PHE A 146 -11.76 -14.45 4.47
C PHE A 146 -11.24 -15.63 5.28
N ASP A 147 -10.76 -15.38 6.51
CA ASP A 147 -10.29 -16.44 7.41
C ASP A 147 -11.42 -17.41 7.76
N TYR A 148 -12.59 -16.87 8.08
CA TYR A 148 -13.80 -17.68 8.30
C TYR A 148 -14.21 -18.47 7.05
N GLY A 149 -14.14 -17.86 5.87
CA GLY A 149 -14.38 -18.54 4.60
C GLY A 149 -13.41 -19.71 4.34
N CYS A 150 -12.13 -19.54 4.72
CA CYS A 150 -11.15 -20.62 4.64
C CYS A 150 -11.48 -21.80 5.56
N GLN A 151 -11.97 -21.53 6.77
CA GLN A 151 -12.38 -22.57 7.74
C GLN A 151 -13.58 -23.36 7.22
N LEU A 152 -14.61 -22.66 6.72
CA LEU A 152 -15.81 -23.32 6.15
C LEU A 152 -15.46 -24.20 4.94
N GLN A 153 -14.53 -23.74 4.07
CA GLN A 153 -14.09 -24.55 2.95
C GLN A 153 -13.37 -25.81 3.42
N GLN A 154 -12.50 -25.70 4.41
CA GLN A 154 -11.77 -26.84 4.97
C GLN A 154 -12.75 -27.86 5.61
N GLU A 155 -13.72 -27.41 6.38
CA GLU A 155 -14.76 -28.29 6.96
C GLU A 155 -15.57 -29.00 5.88
N SER A 156 -15.90 -28.33 4.77
CA SER A 156 -16.60 -28.92 3.64
C SER A 156 -15.78 -29.99 2.92
N ASP A 157 -14.46 -29.76 2.79
CA ASP A 157 -13.56 -30.70 2.11
C ASP A 157 -13.27 -31.96 2.99
N GLU A 158 -13.36 -31.83 4.32
CA GLU A 158 -13.20 -32.96 5.27
C GLU A 158 -14.45 -33.83 5.39
N THR A 159 -15.62 -33.33 4.95
CA THR A 159 -16.91 -34.09 5.05
C THR A 159 -17.27 -34.85 3.77
N LEU A 160 -16.47 -34.76 2.72
CA LEU A 160 -16.62 -35.48 1.45
C LEU A 160 -15.66 -36.66 1.36
#